data_0221928551b9f2b4149146a668ded3d8
#
_entry.id   0221928551b9f2b4149146a668ded3d8
#
_cell.length_a   1.000
_cell.length_b   1.000
_cell.length_c   1.000
_cell.angle_alpha   90.00
_cell.angle_beta   90.00
_cell.angle_gamma   90.00
#
_symmetry.space_group_name_H-M   'P 1'
#
loop_
_entity.id
_entity.type
_entity.pdbx_description
1 polymer ?
#
loop_
_entity_poly.entity_id
_entity_poly.type
_entity_poly.pdbx_seq_one_letter_code
_entity_poly.pdbx_strand_id
1 'polypeptide(L)'
;GRANMGRAGNEAMLADAGPTASSMLDTAIQRSGRGAVVARDRIGERVTRDSQALGTALDNTLGVPQGVTNTRNAIREGSEGARRDTYNRAYSRPIDYSDPRAMNIENMVRNRVPMSAIQRANELMRIRGEESRQILARVADDGTVTFERMPDVRQLDYITRALNDLAQGQDGSGAFGRQNTLGSSYENLSRDIRSNLRNLVPEYGQALDTAADPIRRSQAVELGSRLLSPSMTRDAAADTMQGMSQAEREAVAQGLRSNIDDAMARVTRTAGDGDTEAREALKALKDLSSRANREKVALAIGDDQAGRLFDEMDRVAQSFNLRANVATNSRTYGRQAMDERVKDMTDPGAIGTALQGEGVNATKRIVQALTG
;
A
#
# COMPACT_ATOMS: atom_id res chain seq x y z
N GLY A 1 -2.90 19.41 30.98
CA GLY A 1 -3.93 18.51 31.56
C GLY A 1 -5.20 18.45 30.70
N ARG A 2 -5.97 19.54 30.63
CA ARG A 2 -7.26 19.58 29.90
C ARG A 2 -7.13 19.22 28.42
N ALA A 3 -6.12 19.71 27.73
CA ALA A 3 -5.90 19.39 26.31
C ALA A 3 -5.60 17.90 26.06
N ASN A 4 -4.90 17.24 26.96
CA ASN A 4 -4.60 15.81 26.87
C ASN A 4 -5.84 14.96 27.17
N MET A 5 -6.62 15.35 28.16
CA MET A 5 -7.91 14.69 28.45
C MET A 5 -8.92 14.88 27.31
N GLY A 6 -8.95 16.05 26.68
CA GLY A 6 -9.78 16.31 25.50
C GLY A 6 -9.41 15.41 24.32
N ARG A 7 -8.12 15.12 24.09
CA ARG A 7 -7.67 14.18 23.07
C ARG A 7 -8.04 12.72 23.37
N ALA A 8 -8.03 12.32 24.64
CA ALA A 8 -8.45 11.00 25.08
C ALA A 8 -9.98 10.79 24.99
N GLY A 9 -10.75 11.87 24.82
CA GLY A 9 -12.20 11.83 24.64
C GLY A 9 -12.97 11.29 25.86
N ASN A 10 -14.08 10.61 25.60
CA ASN A 10 -14.95 10.04 26.64
C ASN A 10 -14.28 8.92 27.45
N GLU A 11 -13.16 8.40 26.99
CA GLU A 11 -12.38 7.33 27.62
C GLU A 11 -11.16 7.87 28.40
N ALA A 12 -11.12 9.19 28.62
CA ALA A 12 -10.05 9.82 29.36
C ALA A 12 -9.91 9.23 30.77
N MET A 13 -8.72 8.77 31.06
CA MET A 13 -8.34 8.35 32.44
C MET A 13 -7.63 9.49 33.13
N LEU A 14 -7.65 9.52 34.46
CA LEU A 14 -6.94 10.54 35.26
C LEU A 14 -5.44 10.61 34.87
N ALA A 15 -4.84 9.50 34.44
CA ALA A 15 -3.48 9.42 33.98
C ALA A 15 -3.20 10.30 32.76
N ASP A 16 -4.20 10.57 31.90
CA ASP A 16 -4.08 11.45 30.73
C ASP A 16 -3.96 12.93 31.12
N ALA A 17 -4.28 13.28 32.36
CA ALA A 17 -4.17 14.66 32.84
C ALA A 17 -2.74 15.16 32.86
N GLY A 18 -1.73 14.28 32.91
CA GLY A 18 -0.33 14.67 32.81
C GLY A 18 0.64 13.71 33.51
N PRO A 19 1.94 14.03 33.50
CA PRO A 19 2.99 13.14 34.02
C PRO A 19 2.79 12.80 35.51
N THR A 20 2.37 13.74 36.34
CA THR A 20 2.12 13.50 37.75
C THR A 20 1.00 12.47 37.98
N ALA A 21 -0.11 12.62 37.26
CA ALA A 21 -1.23 11.68 37.38
C ALA A 21 -0.87 10.29 36.80
N SER A 22 -0.10 10.22 35.75
CA SER A 22 0.46 8.98 35.19
C SER A 22 1.37 8.30 36.23
N SER A 23 2.28 9.04 36.87
CA SER A 23 3.17 8.52 37.91
C SER A 23 2.40 8.01 39.14
N MET A 24 1.30 8.67 39.53
CA MET A 24 0.42 8.19 40.60
C MET A 24 -0.27 6.87 40.24
N LEU A 25 -0.73 6.73 38.99
CA LEU A 25 -1.29 5.48 38.49
C LEU A 25 -0.23 4.36 38.49
N ASP A 26 0.99 4.64 38.00
CA ASP A 26 2.10 3.71 38.05
C ASP A 26 2.38 3.22 39.47
N THR A 27 2.44 4.12 40.44
CA THR A 27 2.63 3.80 41.85
C THR A 27 1.46 2.95 42.40
N ALA A 28 0.23 3.24 42.02
CA ALA A 28 -0.94 2.49 42.43
C ALA A 28 -0.97 1.07 41.87
N ILE A 29 -0.49 0.88 40.59
CA ILE A 29 -0.45 -0.43 39.90
C ILE A 29 0.71 -1.29 40.44
N GLN A 30 1.78 -0.68 40.92
CA GLN A 30 2.92 -1.38 41.52
C GLN A 30 2.57 -1.95 42.92
N ARG A 31 1.62 -1.36 43.62
CA ARG A 31 1.14 -1.91 44.88
C ARG A 31 0.26 -3.14 44.62
N SER A 32 0.60 -4.26 45.23
CA SER A 32 -0.22 -5.47 45.15
C SER A 32 -1.62 -5.22 45.74
N GLY A 33 -2.67 -5.53 44.97
CA GLY A 33 -4.04 -5.40 45.46
C GLY A 33 -5.09 -5.31 44.34
N ARG A 34 -6.37 -5.36 44.75
CA ARG A 34 -7.53 -5.26 43.83
C ARG A 34 -7.48 -4.02 42.91
N GLY A 35 -7.00 -2.88 43.40
CA GLY A 35 -6.89 -1.64 42.63
C GLY A 35 -5.92 -1.75 41.44
N ALA A 36 -4.81 -2.45 41.62
CA ALA A 36 -3.85 -2.69 40.57
C ALA A 36 -4.41 -3.59 39.44
N VAL A 37 -5.16 -4.63 39.77
CA VAL A 37 -5.84 -5.50 38.80
C VAL A 37 -6.87 -4.71 38.00
N VAL A 38 -7.77 -3.98 38.70
CA VAL A 38 -8.79 -3.15 38.04
C VAL A 38 -8.16 -2.10 37.12
N ALA A 39 -7.05 -1.47 37.52
CA ALA A 39 -6.38 -0.48 36.68
C ALA A 39 -5.77 -1.10 35.40
N ARG A 40 -5.14 -2.28 35.51
CA ARG A 40 -4.59 -3.02 34.37
C ARG A 40 -5.68 -3.46 33.40
N ASP A 41 -6.79 -4.00 33.90
CA ASP A 41 -7.93 -4.42 33.11
C ASP A 41 -8.52 -3.23 32.33
N ARG A 42 -8.71 -2.09 32.96
CA ARG A 42 -9.21 -0.87 32.32
C ARG A 42 -8.27 -0.32 31.26
N ILE A 43 -6.96 -0.38 31.47
CA ILE A 43 -5.99 -0.01 30.46
C ILE A 43 -6.05 -0.98 29.27
N GLY A 44 -6.17 -2.28 29.52
CA GLY A 44 -6.34 -3.30 28.48
C GLY A 44 -7.61 -3.10 27.65
N GLU A 45 -8.74 -2.89 28.32
CA GLU A 45 -10.03 -2.60 27.67
C GLU A 45 -9.96 -1.34 26.79
N ARG A 46 -9.29 -0.29 27.28
CA ARG A 46 -9.09 0.94 26.51
C ARG A 46 -8.25 0.69 25.26
N VAL A 47 -7.11 0.02 25.36
CA VAL A 47 -6.26 -0.31 24.22
C VAL A 47 -7.05 -1.09 23.17
N THR A 48 -7.88 -2.05 23.58
CA THR A 48 -8.70 -2.83 22.65
C THR A 48 -9.73 -1.97 21.93
N ARG A 49 -10.45 -1.10 22.66
CA ARG A 49 -11.45 -0.20 22.06
C ARG A 49 -10.83 0.82 21.13
N ASP A 50 -9.75 1.46 21.55
CA ASP A 50 -9.06 2.46 20.74
C ASP A 50 -8.48 1.81 19.46
N SER A 51 -7.97 0.57 19.54
CA SER A 51 -7.52 -0.18 18.37
C SER A 51 -8.66 -0.52 17.41
N GLN A 52 -9.83 -0.87 17.92
CA GLN A 52 -11.03 -1.10 17.10
C GLN A 52 -11.52 0.19 16.45
N ALA A 53 -11.51 1.31 17.18
CA ALA A 53 -11.86 2.62 16.64
C ALA A 53 -10.90 3.04 15.50
N LEU A 54 -9.60 2.81 15.66
CA LEU A 54 -8.63 3.04 14.60
C LEU A 54 -8.90 2.15 13.38
N GLY A 55 -9.21 0.86 13.59
CA GLY A 55 -9.59 -0.03 12.50
C GLY A 55 -10.79 0.51 11.71
N THR A 56 -11.84 0.93 12.43
CA THR A 56 -13.03 1.55 11.82
C THR A 56 -12.70 2.87 11.11
N ALA A 57 -11.86 3.72 11.69
CA ALA A 57 -11.43 4.97 11.05
C ALA A 57 -10.63 4.71 9.77
N LEU A 58 -9.75 3.71 9.78
CA LEU A 58 -9.02 3.27 8.59
C LEU A 58 -9.98 2.74 7.50
N ASP A 59 -10.96 1.90 7.87
CA ASP A 59 -11.95 1.36 6.93
C ASP A 59 -12.78 2.47 6.28
N ASN A 60 -13.21 3.45 7.07
CA ASN A 60 -14.01 4.57 6.61
C ASN A 60 -13.22 5.56 5.74
N THR A 61 -11.91 5.69 5.96
CA THR A 61 -11.07 6.69 5.30
C THR A 61 -10.33 6.13 4.09
N LEU A 62 -9.81 4.91 4.20
CA LEU A 62 -8.93 4.28 3.21
C LEU A 62 -9.58 3.06 2.53
N GLY A 63 -10.75 2.64 3.02
CA GLY A 63 -11.44 1.43 2.57
C GLY A 63 -11.01 0.18 3.33
N VAL A 64 -11.75 -0.90 3.11
CA VAL A 64 -11.51 -2.21 3.74
C VAL A 64 -10.22 -2.83 3.20
N PRO A 65 -9.39 -3.47 4.04
CA PRO A 65 -8.12 -4.05 3.62
C PRO A 65 -8.34 -5.21 2.64
N GLN A 66 -7.71 -5.11 1.45
CA GLN A 66 -7.80 -6.15 0.42
C GLN A 66 -6.43 -6.71 0.01
N GLY A 67 -5.36 -6.02 0.39
CA GLY A 67 -4.01 -6.28 -0.09
C GLY A 67 -3.78 -5.79 -1.52
N VAL A 68 -2.55 -5.36 -1.82
CA VAL A 68 -2.17 -4.74 -3.11
C VAL A 68 -2.49 -5.64 -4.31
N THR A 69 -2.14 -6.92 -4.23
CA THR A 69 -2.34 -7.87 -5.33
C THR A 69 -3.82 -8.08 -5.65
N ASN A 70 -4.65 -8.29 -4.61
CA ASN A 70 -6.09 -8.49 -4.78
C ASN A 70 -6.76 -7.23 -5.33
N THR A 71 -6.41 -6.06 -4.84
CA THR A 71 -6.91 -4.78 -5.35
C THR A 71 -6.59 -4.59 -6.83
N ARG A 72 -5.35 -4.87 -7.24
CA ARG A 72 -4.94 -4.79 -8.66
C ARG A 72 -5.68 -5.80 -9.53
N ASN A 73 -5.88 -7.02 -9.05
CA ASN A 73 -6.67 -8.02 -9.75
C ASN A 73 -8.13 -7.60 -9.91
N ALA A 74 -8.76 -7.09 -8.85
CA ALA A 74 -10.13 -6.58 -8.89
C ALA A 74 -10.29 -5.40 -9.88
N ILE A 75 -9.33 -4.47 -9.93
CA ILE A 75 -9.30 -3.38 -10.92
C ILE A 75 -9.23 -3.94 -12.34
N ARG A 76 -8.36 -4.90 -12.60
CA ARG A 76 -8.17 -5.52 -13.92
C ARG A 76 -9.43 -6.26 -14.37
N GLU A 77 -9.97 -7.12 -13.52
CA GLU A 77 -11.15 -7.94 -13.77
C GLU A 77 -12.41 -7.09 -13.93
N GLY A 78 -12.63 -6.13 -13.03
CA GLY A 78 -13.77 -5.22 -13.10
C GLY A 78 -13.79 -4.33 -14.34
N SER A 79 -12.63 -4.09 -14.97
CA SER A 79 -12.52 -3.29 -16.19
C SER A 79 -12.65 -4.10 -17.49
N GLU A 80 -12.61 -5.44 -17.44
CA GLU A 80 -12.51 -6.28 -18.64
C GLU A 80 -13.74 -6.14 -19.55
N GLY A 81 -14.95 -6.16 -18.98
CA GLY A 81 -16.19 -5.99 -19.73
C GLY A 81 -16.22 -4.66 -20.48
N ALA A 82 -15.98 -3.56 -19.77
CA ALA A 82 -15.99 -2.21 -20.34
C ALA A 82 -14.93 -2.05 -21.44
N ARG A 83 -13.72 -2.59 -21.25
CA ARG A 83 -12.67 -2.58 -22.27
C ARG A 83 -13.10 -3.35 -23.52
N ARG A 84 -13.63 -4.56 -23.34
CA ARG A 84 -14.10 -5.38 -24.47
C ARG A 84 -15.19 -4.66 -25.26
N ASP A 85 -16.16 -4.07 -24.59
CA ASP A 85 -17.30 -3.39 -25.23
C ASP A 85 -16.88 -2.12 -25.97
N THR A 86 -15.96 -1.32 -25.40
CA THR A 86 -15.45 -0.13 -26.07
C THR A 86 -14.59 -0.48 -27.30
N TYR A 87 -13.75 -1.50 -27.21
CA TYR A 87 -12.99 -1.98 -28.38
C TYR A 87 -13.91 -2.56 -29.47
N ASN A 88 -14.94 -3.33 -29.10
CA ASN A 88 -15.87 -3.86 -30.08
C ASN A 88 -16.61 -2.74 -30.84
N ARG A 89 -17.02 -1.68 -30.15
CA ARG A 89 -17.62 -0.50 -30.78
C ARG A 89 -16.63 0.19 -31.73
N ALA A 90 -15.38 0.39 -31.28
CA ALA A 90 -14.34 0.99 -32.12
C ALA A 90 -14.07 0.17 -33.38
N TYR A 91 -13.93 -1.15 -33.24
CA TYR A 91 -13.63 -2.07 -34.32
C TYR A 91 -14.78 -2.25 -35.32
N SER A 92 -16.00 -1.91 -34.95
CA SER A 92 -17.14 -1.92 -35.87
C SER A 92 -17.23 -0.67 -36.75
N ARG A 93 -16.41 0.36 -36.45
CA ARG A 93 -16.41 1.60 -37.26
C ARG A 93 -15.64 1.42 -38.56
N PRO A 94 -16.25 1.72 -39.71
CA PRO A 94 -15.52 1.74 -40.99
C PRO A 94 -14.58 2.94 -41.03
N ILE A 95 -13.46 2.78 -41.72
CA ILE A 95 -12.58 3.88 -42.12
C ILE A 95 -12.88 4.28 -43.54
N ASP A 96 -13.23 5.54 -43.76
CA ASP A 96 -13.34 6.10 -45.12
C ASP A 96 -11.96 6.65 -45.50
N TYR A 97 -11.25 5.92 -46.34
CA TYR A 97 -9.93 6.31 -46.86
C TYR A 97 -9.99 7.43 -47.88
N SER A 98 -11.18 7.86 -48.34
CA SER A 98 -11.34 9.09 -49.11
C SER A 98 -11.32 10.36 -48.24
N ASP A 99 -11.47 10.25 -46.93
CA ASP A 99 -11.32 11.38 -46.00
C ASP A 99 -9.84 11.81 -45.95
N PRO A 100 -9.55 13.14 -46.14
CA PRO A 100 -8.18 13.66 -46.09
C PRO A 100 -7.43 13.30 -44.75
N ARG A 101 -8.15 13.13 -43.66
CA ARG A 101 -7.56 12.71 -42.39
C ARG A 101 -7.08 11.26 -42.40
N ALA A 102 -7.76 10.39 -43.16
CA ALA A 102 -7.36 8.99 -43.33
C ALA A 102 -6.17 8.83 -44.28
N MET A 103 -5.95 9.77 -45.22
CA MET A 103 -4.78 9.76 -46.13
C MET A 103 -3.45 9.75 -45.35
N ASN A 104 -3.37 10.41 -44.20
CA ASN A 104 -2.19 10.37 -43.35
C ASN A 104 -1.92 8.96 -42.81
N ILE A 105 -2.96 8.24 -42.40
CA ILE A 105 -2.86 6.86 -41.91
C ILE A 105 -2.42 5.95 -43.10
N GLU A 106 -3.07 6.10 -44.25
CA GLU A 106 -2.72 5.34 -45.45
C GLU A 106 -1.24 5.52 -45.82
N ASN A 107 -0.77 6.77 -45.87
CA ASN A 107 0.62 7.08 -46.16
C ASN A 107 1.61 6.45 -45.17
N MET A 108 1.32 6.56 -43.87
CA MET A 108 2.14 5.92 -42.82
C MET A 108 2.18 4.40 -43.02
N VAL A 109 1.03 3.78 -43.25
CA VAL A 109 0.92 2.32 -43.33
C VAL A 109 1.61 1.76 -44.57
N ARG A 110 1.47 2.46 -45.71
CA ARG A 110 2.10 2.02 -46.98
C ARG A 110 3.63 2.23 -47.02
N ASN A 111 4.10 3.36 -46.46
CA ASN A 111 5.48 3.80 -46.71
C ASN A 111 6.38 3.61 -45.48
N ARG A 112 5.84 3.45 -44.27
CA ARG A 112 6.63 3.43 -43.03
C ARG A 112 6.46 2.16 -42.20
N VAL A 113 5.33 1.43 -42.31
CA VAL A 113 5.13 0.18 -41.60
C VAL A 113 5.90 -0.94 -42.28
N PRO A 114 6.88 -1.59 -41.62
CA PRO A 114 7.61 -2.69 -42.20
C PRO A 114 6.74 -3.95 -42.29
N MET A 115 7.04 -4.81 -43.30
CA MET A 115 6.31 -6.07 -43.44
C MET A 115 6.40 -6.97 -42.21
N SER A 116 7.50 -6.91 -41.47
CA SER A 116 7.65 -7.63 -40.20
C SER A 116 6.59 -7.24 -39.14
N ALA A 117 6.17 -5.97 -39.12
CA ALA A 117 5.09 -5.53 -38.23
C ALA A 117 3.73 -6.09 -38.69
N ILE A 118 3.48 -6.19 -39.98
CA ILE A 118 2.25 -6.80 -40.54
C ILE A 118 2.21 -8.29 -40.23
N GLN A 119 3.33 -9.00 -40.45
CA GLN A 119 3.44 -10.42 -40.07
C GLN A 119 3.21 -10.65 -38.60
N ARG A 120 3.80 -9.82 -37.74
CA ARG A 120 3.59 -9.88 -36.28
C ARG A 120 2.16 -9.56 -35.90
N ALA A 121 1.50 -8.59 -36.52
CA ALA A 121 0.09 -8.28 -36.33
C ALA A 121 -0.80 -9.49 -36.66
N ASN A 122 -0.55 -10.14 -37.81
CA ASN A 122 -1.26 -11.34 -38.23
C ASN A 122 -1.04 -12.52 -37.27
N GLU A 123 0.17 -12.68 -36.75
CA GLU A 123 0.45 -13.68 -35.71
C GLU A 123 -0.35 -13.41 -34.43
N LEU A 124 -0.40 -12.17 -33.98
CA LEU A 124 -1.22 -11.77 -32.81
C LEU A 124 -2.71 -12.04 -33.06
N MET A 125 -3.24 -11.76 -34.25
CA MET A 125 -4.62 -12.10 -34.62
C MET A 125 -4.86 -13.61 -34.60
N ARG A 126 -3.94 -14.40 -35.15
CA ARG A 126 -4.03 -15.87 -35.15
C ARG A 126 -4.09 -16.45 -33.75
N ILE A 127 -3.21 -15.99 -32.86
CA ILE A 127 -3.20 -16.43 -31.44
C ILE A 127 -4.52 -16.11 -30.74
N ARG A 128 -5.24 -15.07 -31.17
CA ARG A 128 -6.55 -14.68 -30.60
C ARG A 128 -7.75 -15.29 -31.32
N GLY A 129 -7.54 -16.18 -32.28
CA GLY A 129 -8.63 -16.83 -33.04
C GLY A 129 -9.29 -15.90 -34.08
N GLU A 130 -8.59 -14.84 -34.50
CA GLU A 130 -9.09 -13.87 -35.49
C GLU A 130 -8.43 -14.07 -36.88
N GLU A 131 -8.12 -15.31 -37.25
CA GLU A 131 -7.44 -15.66 -38.51
C GLU A 131 -8.16 -15.14 -39.76
N SER A 132 -9.49 -15.13 -39.77
CA SER A 132 -10.29 -14.62 -40.88
C SER A 132 -10.15 -13.11 -41.13
N ARG A 133 -9.48 -12.39 -40.23
CA ARG A 133 -9.28 -10.94 -40.26
C ARG A 133 -7.84 -10.54 -40.54
N GLN A 134 -7.00 -11.48 -40.99
CA GLN A 134 -5.60 -11.20 -41.31
C GLN A 134 -5.45 -10.09 -42.37
N ILE A 135 -4.36 -9.37 -42.28
CA ILE A 135 -3.98 -8.30 -43.21
C ILE A 135 -3.28 -8.94 -44.40
N LEU A 136 -3.91 -8.81 -45.53
CA LEU A 136 -3.32 -9.29 -46.81
C LEU A 136 -2.52 -8.15 -47.45
N ALA A 137 -1.20 -8.30 -47.38
CA ALA A 137 -0.27 -7.28 -47.89
C ALA A 137 0.93 -7.93 -48.62
N ARG A 138 1.52 -7.19 -49.54
CA ARG A 138 2.73 -7.56 -50.27
C ARG A 138 3.68 -6.37 -50.31
N VAL A 139 4.96 -6.65 -50.47
CA VAL A 139 5.97 -5.61 -50.71
C VAL A 139 6.05 -5.41 -52.22
N ALA A 140 5.90 -4.18 -52.70
CA ALA A 140 6.10 -3.81 -54.08
C ALA A 140 7.58 -3.64 -54.41
N ASP A 141 7.93 -3.57 -55.70
CA ASP A 141 9.33 -3.46 -56.18
C ASP A 141 10.03 -2.20 -55.68
N ASP A 142 9.28 -1.15 -55.38
CA ASP A 142 9.76 0.12 -54.81
C ASP A 142 9.92 0.08 -53.29
N GLY A 143 9.66 -1.07 -52.64
CA GLY A 143 9.74 -1.25 -51.19
C GLY A 143 8.50 -0.80 -50.41
N THR A 144 7.48 -0.25 -51.10
CA THR A 144 6.22 0.11 -50.46
C THR A 144 5.35 -1.11 -50.12
N VAL A 145 4.49 -1.01 -49.14
CA VAL A 145 3.55 -2.07 -48.81
C VAL A 145 2.23 -1.82 -49.50
N THR A 146 1.84 -2.78 -50.35
CA THR A 146 0.54 -2.77 -51.01
C THR A 146 -0.42 -3.72 -50.31
N PHE A 147 -1.67 -3.29 -50.13
CA PHE A 147 -2.72 -4.03 -49.47
C PHE A 147 -3.78 -4.44 -50.48
N GLU A 148 -4.27 -5.69 -50.37
CA GLU A 148 -5.45 -6.10 -51.16
C GLU A 148 -6.68 -5.32 -50.72
N ARG A 149 -6.77 -5.03 -49.45
CA ARG A 149 -7.75 -4.14 -48.83
C ARG A 149 -7.09 -3.33 -47.72
N MET A 150 -7.31 -2.02 -47.71
CA MET A 150 -6.78 -1.16 -46.67
C MET A 150 -7.21 -1.62 -45.26
N PRO A 151 -6.32 -1.59 -44.29
CA PRO A 151 -6.58 -2.06 -42.93
C PRO A 151 -7.74 -1.34 -42.27
N ASP A 152 -8.62 -2.08 -41.62
CA ASP A 152 -9.67 -1.55 -40.74
C ASP A 152 -9.13 -1.08 -39.35
N VAL A 153 -9.98 -0.52 -38.48
CA VAL A 153 -9.62 -0.02 -37.15
C VAL A 153 -8.95 -1.11 -36.31
N ARG A 154 -9.46 -2.34 -36.38
CA ARG A 154 -8.91 -3.48 -35.63
C ARG A 154 -7.52 -3.85 -36.15
N GLN A 155 -7.37 -3.96 -37.44
CA GLN A 155 -6.11 -4.30 -38.09
C GLN A 155 -5.03 -3.24 -37.82
N LEU A 156 -5.41 -1.95 -37.84
CA LEU A 156 -4.51 -0.85 -37.45
C LEU A 156 -4.10 -0.94 -35.99
N ASP A 157 -5.01 -1.30 -35.08
CA ASP A 157 -4.66 -1.51 -33.67
C ASP A 157 -3.68 -2.66 -33.50
N TYR A 158 -3.84 -3.77 -34.23
CA TYR A 158 -2.87 -4.86 -34.20
C TYR A 158 -1.52 -4.47 -34.80
N ILE A 159 -1.48 -3.65 -35.86
CA ILE A 159 -0.23 -3.08 -36.42
C ILE A 159 0.48 -2.24 -35.33
N THR A 160 -0.25 -1.39 -34.60
CA THR A 160 0.37 -0.57 -33.54
C THR A 160 0.91 -1.41 -32.39
N ARG A 161 0.24 -2.51 -32.05
CA ARG A 161 0.74 -3.47 -31.04
C ARG A 161 1.99 -4.18 -31.52
N ALA A 162 1.97 -4.64 -32.77
CA ALA A 162 3.12 -5.29 -33.41
C ALA A 162 4.35 -4.37 -33.46
N LEU A 163 4.16 -3.08 -33.81
CA LEU A 163 5.23 -2.09 -33.78
C LEU A 163 5.81 -1.90 -32.37
N ASN A 164 4.97 -1.90 -31.33
CA ASN A 164 5.45 -1.83 -29.95
C ASN A 164 6.20 -3.11 -29.54
N ASP A 165 5.73 -4.30 -29.94
CA ASP A 165 6.45 -5.55 -29.69
C ASP A 165 7.85 -5.54 -30.38
N LEU A 166 7.91 -5.04 -31.60
CA LEU A 166 9.19 -4.91 -32.32
C LEU A 166 10.10 -3.85 -31.66
N ALA A 167 9.52 -2.76 -31.13
CA ALA A 167 10.26 -1.76 -30.38
C ALA A 167 10.89 -2.33 -29.11
N GLN A 168 10.11 -3.11 -28.34
CA GLN A 168 10.60 -3.78 -27.14
C GLN A 168 11.67 -4.82 -27.45
N GLY A 169 11.58 -5.51 -28.57
CA GLY A 169 12.63 -6.42 -29.06
C GLY A 169 13.98 -5.73 -29.31
N GLN A 170 14.02 -4.39 -29.37
CA GLN A 170 15.22 -3.58 -29.51
C GLN A 170 15.69 -2.97 -28.16
N ASP A 171 15.01 -3.25 -27.05
CA ASP A 171 15.41 -2.78 -25.73
C ASP A 171 16.76 -3.40 -25.33
N GLY A 172 17.64 -2.58 -24.76
CA GLY A 172 18.99 -3.00 -24.39
C GLY A 172 20.00 -3.03 -25.54
N SER A 173 19.59 -2.90 -26.81
CA SER A 173 20.49 -2.91 -27.96
C SER A 173 21.10 -1.54 -28.29
N GLY A 174 20.64 -0.48 -27.65
CA GLY A 174 21.18 0.88 -27.80
C GLY A 174 22.30 1.21 -26.82
N ALA A 175 22.90 2.38 -26.98
CA ALA A 175 23.94 2.88 -26.07
C ALA A 175 23.43 2.94 -24.62
N PHE A 176 24.26 2.52 -23.66
CA PHE A 176 23.94 2.45 -22.23
C PHE A 176 22.75 1.56 -21.86
N GLY A 177 22.47 0.51 -22.64
CA GLY A 177 21.35 -0.40 -22.40
C GLY A 177 19.97 0.19 -22.70
N ARG A 178 19.88 1.29 -23.44
CA ARG A 178 18.65 1.90 -23.90
C ARG A 178 18.17 1.26 -25.21
N GLN A 179 16.96 1.61 -25.63
CA GLN A 179 16.43 1.27 -26.94
C GLN A 179 17.28 1.92 -28.04
N ASN A 180 17.54 1.19 -29.14
CA ASN A 180 18.25 1.74 -30.30
C ASN A 180 17.34 2.67 -31.14
N THR A 181 17.92 3.33 -32.15
CA THR A 181 17.20 4.26 -33.04
C THR A 181 16.03 3.58 -33.76
N LEU A 182 16.15 2.30 -34.09
CA LEU A 182 15.11 1.56 -34.80
C LEU A 182 13.91 1.30 -33.88
N GLY A 183 14.15 0.88 -32.62
CA GLY A 183 13.12 0.70 -31.63
C GLY A 183 12.34 2.00 -31.34
N SER A 184 13.07 3.10 -31.17
CA SER A 184 12.45 4.43 -30.98
C SER A 184 11.62 4.85 -32.21
N SER A 185 12.06 4.50 -33.41
CA SER A 185 11.30 4.77 -34.64
C SER A 185 10.01 3.98 -34.73
N TYR A 186 10.01 2.70 -34.31
CA TYR A 186 8.79 1.89 -34.24
C TYR A 186 7.80 2.41 -33.20
N GLU A 187 8.28 2.80 -32.05
CA GLU A 187 7.44 3.39 -30.99
C GLU A 187 6.79 4.70 -31.46
N ASN A 188 7.56 5.59 -32.09
CA ASN A 188 7.04 6.84 -32.65
C ASN A 188 6.00 6.58 -33.74
N LEU A 189 6.25 5.65 -34.65
CA LEU A 189 5.31 5.29 -35.72
C LEU A 189 4.01 4.71 -35.13
N SER A 190 4.09 3.85 -34.10
CA SER A 190 2.93 3.33 -33.40
C SER A 190 2.12 4.45 -32.77
N ARG A 191 2.79 5.42 -32.13
CA ARG A 191 2.15 6.59 -31.52
C ARG A 191 1.47 7.48 -32.55
N ASP A 192 2.13 7.74 -33.67
CA ASP A 192 1.59 8.53 -34.78
C ASP A 192 0.32 7.89 -35.37
N ILE A 193 0.34 6.58 -35.67
CA ILE A 193 -0.83 5.87 -36.14
C ILE A 193 -1.98 5.92 -35.12
N ARG A 194 -1.72 5.66 -33.84
CA ARG A 194 -2.74 5.74 -32.79
C ARG A 194 -3.34 7.13 -32.66
N SER A 195 -2.51 8.17 -32.73
CA SER A 195 -2.97 9.55 -32.63
C SER A 195 -3.88 9.93 -33.79
N ASN A 196 -3.50 9.59 -35.02
CA ASN A 196 -4.32 9.85 -36.20
C ASN A 196 -5.60 9.02 -36.17
N LEU A 197 -5.54 7.75 -35.78
CA LEU A 197 -6.71 6.88 -35.68
C LEU A 197 -7.68 7.36 -34.57
N ARG A 198 -7.16 7.85 -33.44
CA ARG A 198 -7.97 8.46 -32.36
C ARG A 198 -8.74 9.68 -32.86
N ASN A 199 -8.12 10.51 -33.69
CA ASN A 199 -8.74 11.71 -34.25
C ASN A 199 -9.76 11.38 -35.36
N LEU A 200 -9.55 10.29 -36.08
CA LEU A 200 -10.42 9.84 -37.16
C LEU A 200 -11.64 9.06 -36.62
N VAL A 201 -11.42 8.20 -35.59
CA VAL A 201 -12.41 7.32 -34.98
C VAL A 201 -12.47 7.60 -33.47
N PRO A 202 -13.36 8.50 -33.01
CA PRO A 202 -13.45 8.87 -31.60
C PRO A 202 -13.70 7.69 -30.67
N GLU A 203 -14.44 6.65 -31.11
CA GLU A 203 -14.69 5.43 -30.35
C GLU A 203 -13.38 4.65 -30.06
N TYR A 204 -12.40 4.72 -30.96
CA TYR A 204 -11.08 4.13 -30.70
C TYR A 204 -10.34 4.92 -29.62
N GLY A 205 -10.48 6.25 -29.61
CA GLY A 205 -9.98 7.09 -28.52
C GLY A 205 -10.58 6.68 -27.17
N GLN A 206 -11.90 6.50 -27.10
CA GLN A 206 -12.57 6.02 -25.89
C GLN A 206 -12.12 4.63 -25.45
N ALA A 207 -11.88 3.71 -26.41
CA ALA A 207 -11.35 2.38 -26.11
C ALA A 207 -9.94 2.44 -25.51
N LEU A 208 -9.07 3.29 -26.04
CA LEU A 208 -7.73 3.50 -25.50
C LEU A 208 -7.77 4.08 -24.08
N ASP A 209 -8.62 5.08 -23.84
CA ASP A 209 -8.77 5.71 -22.53
C ASP A 209 -9.32 4.71 -21.49
N THR A 210 -10.32 3.90 -21.87
CA THR A 210 -10.87 2.82 -21.05
C THR A 210 -9.82 1.74 -20.75
N ALA A 211 -8.92 1.45 -21.69
CA ALA A 211 -7.85 0.47 -21.49
C ALA A 211 -6.72 1.03 -20.61
N ALA A 212 -6.45 2.32 -20.64
CA ALA A 212 -5.43 2.97 -19.84
C ALA A 212 -5.85 3.13 -18.38
N ASP A 213 -7.14 3.29 -18.09
CA ASP A 213 -7.67 3.52 -16.73
C ASP A 213 -7.23 2.45 -15.71
N PRO A 214 -7.44 1.13 -15.92
CA PRO A 214 -7.03 0.12 -14.95
C PRO A 214 -5.51 0.04 -14.77
N ILE A 215 -4.74 0.43 -15.78
CA ILE A 215 -3.27 0.48 -15.67
C ILE A 215 -2.87 1.62 -14.72
N ARG A 216 -3.42 2.83 -14.93
CA ARG A 216 -3.17 3.99 -14.06
C ARG A 216 -3.61 3.73 -12.62
N ARG A 217 -4.81 3.16 -12.44
CA ARG A 217 -5.30 2.78 -11.10
C ARG A 217 -4.43 1.72 -10.43
N SER A 218 -3.95 0.72 -11.17
CA SER A 218 -3.01 -0.29 -10.64
C SER A 218 -1.68 0.32 -10.22
N GLN A 219 -1.15 1.29 -10.98
CA GLN A 219 0.04 2.05 -10.62
C GLN A 219 -0.22 2.93 -9.39
N ALA A 220 -1.41 3.50 -9.27
CA ALA A 220 -1.82 4.29 -8.12
C ALA A 220 -1.90 3.44 -6.83
N VAL A 221 -2.42 2.20 -6.89
CA VAL A 221 -2.36 1.25 -5.75
C VAL A 221 -0.91 1.00 -5.34
N GLU A 222 -0.02 0.81 -6.30
CA GLU A 222 1.39 0.57 -6.01
C GLU A 222 2.09 1.82 -5.42
N LEU A 223 1.75 3.02 -5.91
CA LEU A 223 2.19 4.27 -5.29
C LEU A 223 1.75 4.35 -3.84
N GLY A 224 0.47 4.09 -3.55
CA GLY A 224 -0.09 4.10 -2.20
C GLY A 224 0.64 3.13 -1.25
N SER A 225 0.94 1.92 -1.73
CA SER A 225 1.66 0.92 -0.93
C SER A 225 3.10 1.32 -0.58
N ARG A 226 3.69 2.28 -1.30
CA ARG A 226 5.04 2.81 -1.06
C ARG A 226 5.07 4.23 -0.54
N LEU A 227 3.90 4.85 -0.36
CA LEU A 227 3.78 6.27 -0.02
C LEU A 227 4.53 6.64 1.28
N LEU A 228 4.45 5.78 2.29
CA LEU A 228 5.09 5.99 3.59
C LEU A 228 6.57 5.52 3.62
N SER A 229 7.10 5.03 2.51
CA SER A 229 8.51 4.65 2.41
C SER A 229 9.42 5.87 2.67
N PRO A 230 10.56 5.69 3.36
CA PRO A 230 11.55 6.75 3.54
C PRO A 230 12.13 7.30 2.22
N SER A 231 12.13 6.49 1.16
CA SER A 231 12.59 6.91 -0.17
C SER A 231 11.60 7.80 -0.92
N MET A 232 10.32 7.82 -0.53
CA MET A 232 9.28 8.67 -1.10
C MET A 232 9.28 10.01 -0.36
N THR A 233 9.78 11.06 -1.02
CA THR A 233 9.70 12.41 -0.47
C THR A 233 8.29 13.00 -0.66
N ARG A 234 7.96 14.04 0.11
CA ARG A 234 6.68 14.76 -0.05
C ARG A 234 6.53 15.34 -1.46
N ASP A 235 7.58 15.94 -1.98
CA ASP A 235 7.55 16.60 -3.29
C ASP A 235 7.40 15.57 -4.42
N ALA A 236 8.12 14.43 -4.36
CA ALA A 236 7.95 13.34 -5.31
C ALA A 236 6.52 12.75 -5.27
N ALA A 237 5.93 12.66 -4.08
CA ALA A 237 4.54 12.22 -3.92
C ALA A 237 3.56 13.25 -4.54
N ALA A 238 3.78 14.54 -4.29
CA ALA A 238 2.96 15.62 -4.85
C ALA A 238 3.03 15.64 -6.38
N ASP A 239 4.23 15.58 -6.95
CA ASP A 239 4.44 15.55 -8.40
C ASP A 239 3.75 14.33 -9.04
N THR A 240 3.90 13.15 -8.42
CA THR A 240 3.30 11.93 -8.96
C THR A 240 1.77 11.95 -8.87
N MET A 241 1.20 12.55 -7.83
CA MET A 241 -0.26 12.66 -7.64
C MET A 241 -0.89 13.85 -8.36
N GLN A 242 -0.07 14.73 -8.94
CA GLN A 242 -0.57 15.85 -9.73
C GLN A 242 -1.33 15.32 -10.95
N GLY A 243 -2.57 15.79 -11.13
CA GLY A 243 -3.41 15.40 -12.27
C GLY A 243 -4.09 14.03 -12.15
N MET A 244 -3.92 13.31 -11.04
CA MET A 244 -4.66 12.07 -10.80
C MET A 244 -6.17 12.32 -10.71
N SER A 245 -6.94 11.45 -11.37
CA SER A 245 -8.39 11.37 -11.24
C SER A 245 -8.81 10.93 -9.84
N GLN A 246 -10.09 11.12 -9.50
CA GLN A 246 -10.64 10.66 -8.23
C GLN A 246 -10.46 9.14 -8.05
N ALA A 247 -10.70 8.34 -9.09
CA ALA A 247 -10.52 6.89 -9.04
C ALA A 247 -9.06 6.45 -8.82
N GLU A 248 -8.09 7.21 -9.35
CA GLU A 248 -6.67 6.99 -9.09
C GLU A 248 -6.31 7.36 -7.65
N ARG A 249 -6.84 8.45 -7.10
CA ARG A 249 -6.66 8.83 -5.68
C ARG A 249 -7.24 7.80 -4.72
N GLU A 250 -8.42 7.26 -5.02
CA GLU A 250 -9.02 6.16 -4.26
C GLU A 250 -8.13 4.90 -4.32
N ALA A 251 -7.53 4.62 -5.46
CA ALA A 251 -6.58 3.52 -5.61
C ALA A 251 -5.29 3.75 -4.78
N VAL A 252 -4.79 5.00 -4.70
CA VAL A 252 -3.70 5.37 -3.78
C VAL A 252 -4.11 5.10 -2.33
N ALA A 253 -5.31 5.49 -1.93
CA ALA A 253 -5.82 5.25 -0.57
C ALA A 253 -5.87 3.75 -0.22
N GLN A 254 -6.33 2.90 -1.16
CA GLN A 254 -6.34 1.45 -0.98
C GLN A 254 -4.93 0.84 -0.84
N GLY A 255 -3.97 1.33 -1.63
CA GLY A 255 -2.56 0.94 -1.51
C GLY A 255 -1.96 1.38 -0.17
N LEU A 256 -2.25 2.60 0.27
CA LEU A 256 -1.85 3.15 1.56
C LEU A 256 -2.43 2.31 2.71
N ARG A 257 -3.71 1.90 2.61
CA ARG A 257 -4.33 1.00 3.57
C ARG A 257 -3.53 -0.27 3.75
N SER A 258 -3.17 -0.94 2.65
CA SER A 258 -2.37 -2.16 2.69
C SER A 258 -1.01 -1.94 3.37
N ASN A 259 -0.37 -0.80 3.13
CA ASN A 259 0.92 -0.48 3.77
C ASN A 259 0.78 -0.31 5.30
N ILE A 260 -0.28 0.36 5.75
CA ILE A 260 -0.55 0.54 7.19
C ILE A 260 -0.86 -0.81 7.85
N ASP A 261 -1.71 -1.63 7.23
CA ASP A 261 -2.05 -2.96 7.75
C ASP A 261 -0.83 -3.87 7.85
N ASP A 262 0.05 -3.86 6.85
CA ASP A 262 1.31 -4.61 6.88
C ASP A 262 2.26 -4.12 7.98
N ALA A 263 2.30 -2.82 8.24
CA ALA A 263 3.08 -2.26 9.33
C ALA A 263 2.54 -2.71 10.69
N MET A 264 1.22 -2.66 10.88
CA MET A 264 0.56 -3.10 12.12
C MET A 264 0.66 -4.62 12.31
N ALA A 265 0.49 -5.42 11.26
CA ALA A 265 0.62 -6.88 11.33
C ALA A 265 2.05 -7.35 11.66
N ARG A 266 3.07 -6.59 11.27
CA ARG A 266 4.47 -6.89 11.68
C ARG A 266 4.66 -6.73 13.17
N VAL A 267 4.05 -5.70 13.77
CA VAL A 267 4.09 -5.47 15.22
C VAL A 267 3.51 -6.67 15.97
N THR A 268 2.32 -7.12 15.59
CA THR A 268 1.63 -8.24 16.24
C THR A 268 2.41 -9.56 16.14
N ARG A 269 3.13 -9.79 15.04
CA ARG A 269 3.92 -11.02 14.83
C ARG A 269 5.25 -11.04 15.60
N THR A 270 5.83 -9.88 15.88
CA THR A 270 7.15 -9.79 16.54
C THR A 270 7.03 -9.84 18.05
N ALA A 271 5.85 -9.59 18.59
CA ALA A 271 5.57 -9.46 20.01
C ALA A 271 4.97 -10.75 20.58
N GLY A 272 5.84 -11.60 21.13
CA GLY A 272 5.41 -12.79 21.90
C GLY A 272 4.95 -12.49 23.33
N ASP A 273 5.00 -11.23 23.77
CA ASP A 273 4.68 -10.75 25.12
C ASP A 273 3.94 -9.42 25.00
N GLY A 274 2.75 -9.30 25.59
CA GLY A 274 1.86 -8.16 25.48
C GLY A 274 2.49 -6.79 25.81
N ASP A 275 3.55 -6.76 26.61
CA ASP A 275 4.28 -5.55 26.97
C ASP A 275 5.24 -5.11 25.86
N THR A 276 5.91 -6.06 25.21
CA THR A 276 6.76 -5.81 24.03
C THR A 276 5.89 -5.36 22.86
N GLU A 277 4.71 -5.98 22.69
CA GLU A 277 3.71 -5.60 21.70
C GLU A 277 3.26 -4.14 21.85
N ALA A 278 2.98 -3.68 23.05
CA ALA A 278 2.56 -2.30 23.30
C ALA A 278 3.64 -1.27 22.89
N ARG A 279 4.91 -1.57 23.13
CA ARG A 279 6.01 -0.67 22.75
C ARG A 279 6.25 -0.63 21.26
N GLU A 280 6.23 -1.80 20.62
CA GLU A 280 6.40 -1.89 19.17
C GLU A 280 5.21 -1.25 18.44
N ALA A 281 3.99 -1.44 18.92
CA ALA A 281 2.82 -0.76 18.40
C ALA A 281 2.92 0.77 18.54
N LEU A 282 3.35 1.25 19.70
CA LEU A 282 3.58 2.68 19.94
C LEU A 282 4.64 3.25 18.98
N LYS A 283 5.74 2.52 18.76
CA LYS A 283 6.79 2.92 17.83
C LYS A 283 6.24 2.99 16.40
N ALA A 284 5.55 1.94 15.93
CA ALA A 284 4.96 1.91 14.60
C ALA A 284 3.95 3.05 14.38
N LEU A 285 3.09 3.32 15.35
CA LEU A 285 2.14 4.44 15.29
C LEU A 285 2.85 5.80 15.23
N LYS A 286 3.92 6.01 16.01
CA LYS A 286 4.73 7.23 15.95
C LYS A 286 5.44 7.41 14.61
N ASP A 287 5.98 6.34 14.04
CA ASP A 287 6.63 6.36 12.73
C ASP A 287 5.61 6.69 11.62
N LEU A 288 4.43 6.05 11.66
CA LEU A 288 3.32 6.33 10.74
C LEU A 288 2.81 7.77 10.88
N SER A 289 2.70 8.29 12.12
CA SER A 289 2.22 9.63 12.43
C SER A 289 3.29 10.71 12.35
N SER A 290 4.47 10.43 11.79
CA SER A 290 5.52 11.45 11.60
C SER A 290 5.01 12.60 10.72
N ARG A 291 5.55 13.81 10.91
CA ARG A 291 5.13 15.00 10.14
C ARG A 291 5.18 14.77 8.63
N ALA A 292 6.27 14.17 8.13
CA ALA A 292 6.43 13.89 6.71
C ALA A 292 5.36 12.93 6.19
N ASN A 293 4.99 11.92 6.98
CA ASN A 293 3.95 10.97 6.61
C ASN A 293 2.55 11.60 6.67
N ARG A 294 2.28 12.46 7.65
CA ARG A 294 1.01 13.23 7.71
C ARG A 294 0.81 14.07 6.45
N GLU A 295 1.84 14.79 6.02
CA GLU A 295 1.81 15.60 4.81
C GLU A 295 1.59 14.75 3.55
N LYS A 296 2.23 13.58 3.43
CA LYS A 296 2.03 12.64 2.31
C LYS A 296 0.63 12.04 2.28
N VAL A 297 0.09 11.65 3.43
CA VAL A 297 -1.28 11.14 3.53
C VAL A 297 -2.30 12.21 3.18
N ALA A 298 -2.10 13.45 3.65
CA ALA A 298 -2.97 14.58 3.31
C ALA A 298 -3.02 14.85 1.80
N LEU A 299 -1.90 14.68 1.07
CA LEU A 299 -1.89 14.75 -0.40
C LEU A 299 -2.76 13.67 -1.05
N ALA A 300 -2.82 12.46 -0.45
CA ALA A 300 -3.56 11.33 -1.02
C ALA A 300 -5.07 11.43 -0.76
N ILE A 301 -5.49 11.78 0.45
CA ILE A 301 -6.89 11.70 0.90
C ILE A 301 -7.50 13.06 1.28
N GLY A 302 -6.72 14.13 1.22
CA GLY A 302 -7.13 15.48 1.64
C GLY A 302 -6.88 15.75 3.12
N ASP A 303 -6.71 17.03 3.46
CA ASP A 303 -6.30 17.48 4.81
C ASP A 303 -7.31 17.09 5.90
N ASP A 304 -8.60 17.24 5.63
CA ASP A 304 -9.66 16.95 6.62
C ASP A 304 -9.74 15.46 6.99
N GLN A 305 -9.62 14.57 6.00
CA GLN A 305 -9.67 13.12 6.23
C GLN A 305 -8.37 12.64 6.91
N ALA A 306 -7.24 13.15 6.44
CA ALA A 306 -5.93 12.87 7.06
C ALA A 306 -5.89 13.36 8.52
N GLY A 307 -6.41 14.56 8.79
CA GLY A 307 -6.50 15.11 10.15
C GLY A 307 -7.26 14.16 11.08
N ARG A 308 -8.48 13.76 10.71
CA ARG A 308 -9.30 12.82 11.51
C ARG A 308 -8.62 11.47 11.74
N LEU A 309 -7.97 10.92 10.72
CA LEU A 309 -7.25 9.66 10.82
C LEU A 309 -6.08 9.76 11.80
N PHE A 310 -5.30 10.83 11.72
CA PHE A 310 -4.16 11.02 12.61
C PHE A 310 -4.56 11.37 14.04
N ASP A 311 -5.67 12.05 14.25
CA ASP A 311 -6.22 12.26 15.59
C ASP A 311 -6.58 10.92 16.26
N GLU A 312 -7.11 9.97 15.48
CA GLU A 312 -7.39 8.62 15.96
C GLU A 312 -6.11 7.83 16.23
N MET A 313 -5.12 7.90 15.33
CA MET A 313 -3.80 7.28 15.54
C MET A 313 -3.11 7.83 16.80
N ASP A 314 -3.18 9.12 17.04
CA ASP A 314 -2.60 9.76 18.24
C ASP A 314 -3.31 9.31 19.52
N ARG A 315 -4.64 9.10 19.48
CA ARG A 315 -5.42 8.57 20.60
C ARG A 315 -4.98 7.15 20.96
N VAL A 316 -4.87 6.29 19.94
CA VAL A 316 -4.39 4.91 20.12
C VAL A 316 -2.94 4.88 20.60
N ALA A 317 -2.08 5.75 20.09
CA ALA A 317 -0.69 5.87 20.57
C ALA A 317 -0.62 6.26 22.05
N GLN A 318 -1.54 7.10 22.55
CA GLN A 318 -1.63 7.43 23.98
C GLN A 318 -2.01 6.21 24.82
N SER A 319 -2.96 5.39 24.37
CA SER A 319 -3.38 4.17 25.07
C SER A 319 -2.24 3.14 25.16
N PHE A 320 -1.51 2.92 24.04
CA PHE A 320 -0.33 2.05 24.05
C PHE A 320 0.82 2.60 24.89
N ASN A 321 1.02 3.92 24.93
CA ASN A 321 2.03 4.54 25.78
C ASN A 321 1.71 4.31 27.27
N LEU A 322 0.45 4.46 27.65
CA LEU A 322 0.01 4.20 29.03
C LEU A 322 0.26 2.73 29.40
N ARG A 323 -0.11 1.78 28.54
CA ARG A 323 0.13 0.35 28.76
C ARG A 323 1.63 0.02 28.84
N ALA A 324 2.45 0.55 27.93
CA ALA A 324 3.88 0.32 27.92
C ALA A 324 4.60 0.83 29.16
N ASN A 325 4.18 2.00 29.71
CA ASN A 325 4.73 2.56 30.94
C ASN A 325 4.42 1.67 32.13
N VAL A 326 3.16 1.26 32.27
CA VAL A 326 2.71 0.36 33.35
C VAL A 326 3.48 -0.96 33.34
N ALA A 327 3.66 -1.55 32.17
CA ALA A 327 4.39 -2.80 31.98
C ALA A 327 5.87 -2.70 32.37
N THR A 328 6.54 -1.60 31.98
CA THR A 328 7.97 -1.38 32.26
C THR A 328 8.21 -1.27 33.77
N ASN A 329 7.40 -0.50 34.45
CA ASN A 329 7.53 -0.25 35.87
C ASN A 329 7.23 -1.50 36.70
N SER A 330 6.25 -2.31 36.28
CA SER A 330 5.92 -3.59 36.94
C SER A 330 7.11 -4.57 36.97
N ARG A 331 7.89 -4.66 35.88
CA ARG A 331 9.07 -5.54 35.81
C ARG A 331 10.22 -5.04 36.70
N THR A 332 10.43 -3.74 36.78
CA THR A 332 11.47 -3.15 37.62
C THR A 332 11.14 -3.34 39.09
N TYR A 333 9.88 -3.13 39.47
CA TYR A 333 9.41 -3.37 40.82
C TYR A 333 9.51 -4.86 41.22
N GLY A 334 9.12 -5.78 40.33
CA GLY A 334 9.26 -7.21 40.58
C GLY A 334 10.71 -7.63 40.84
N ARG A 335 11.68 -7.07 40.07
CA ARG A 335 13.11 -7.30 40.34
C ARG A 335 13.56 -6.68 41.68
N GLN A 336 13.19 -5.43 41.96
CA GLN A 336 13.53 -4.75 43.20
C GLN A 336 12.94 -5.48 44.41
N ALA A 337 11.68 -5.90 44.32
CA ALA A 337 11.04 -6.67 45.41
C ALA A 337 11.68 -8.05 45.59
N MET A 338 12.20 -8.64 44.51
CA MET A 338 12.95 -9.90 44.57
C MET A 338 14.34 -9.69 45.15
N ASP A 339 15.04 -8.60 44.75
CA ASP A 339 16.33 -8.20 45.28
C ASP A 339 16.23 -7.84 46.81
N GLU A 340 15.16 -7.16 47.23
CA GLU A 340 14.91 -6.91 48.63
C GLU A 340 14.66 -8.20 49.43
N ARG A 341 13.85 -9.12 48.89
CA ARG A 341 13.65 -10.44 49.51
C ARG A 341 14.92 -11.28 49.56
N VAL A 342 15.75 -11.23 48.53
CA VAL A 342 17.04 -11.91 48.53
C VAL A 342 17.98 -11.25 49.55
N LYS A 343 17.99 -9.93 49.69
CA LYS A 343 18.78 -9.22 50.71
C LYS A 343 18.31 -9.59 52.11
N ASP A 344 16.99 -9.61 52.37
CA ASP A 344 16.44 -10.04 53.66
C ASP A 344 16.78 -11.50 54.00
N MET A 345 16.90 -12.38 52.97
CA MET A 345 17.33 -13.76 53.17
C MET A 345 18.84 -13.94 53.31
N THR A 346 19.63 -12.96 52.87
CA THR A 346 21.10 -12.97 52.97
C THR A 346 21.63 -12.11 54.14
N ASP A 347 20.76 -11.46 54.92
CA ASP A 347 21.14 -10.69 56.10
C ASP A 347 21.77 -11.63 57.15
N PRO A 348 22.98 -11.34 57.64
CA PRO A 348 23.65 -12.18 58.63
C PRO A 348 22.86 -12.40 59.93
N GLY A 349 21.89 -11.52 60.21
CA GLY A 349 20.96 -11.70 61.32
C GLY A 349 19.96 -12.86 61.15
N ALA A 350 19.54 -13.14 59.94
CA ALA A 350 18.64 -14.24 59.62
C ALA A 350 19.33 -15.62 59.61
N ILE A 351 20.62 -15.65 59.29
CA ILE A 351 21.46 -16.87 59.33
C ILE A 351 21.76 -17.26 60.78
N GLY A 352 21.89 -16.27 61.65
CA GLY A 352 22.18 -16.53 63.08
C GLY A 352 21.04 -17.22 63.82
N THR A 353 19.82 -16.95 63.51
CA THR A 353 18.61 -17.59 64.08
C THR A 353 18.34 -19.00 63.52
N ALA A 354 18.72 -19.26 62.26
CA ALA A 354 18.56 -20.59 61.66
C ALA A 354 19.56 -21.65 62.22
N LEU A 355 20.69 -21.21 62.76
CA LEU A 355 21.69 -22.08 63.35
C LEU A 355 21.44 -22.45 64.81
N GLN A 356 20.44 -21.83 65.46
CA GLN A 356 20.13 -22.04 66.88
C GLN A 356 18.97 -22.99 67.19
N GLY A 357 18.43 -23.71 66.23
CA GLY A 357 17.51 -24.75 66.68
C GLY A 357 16.46 -25.34 65.72
N GLU A 358 16.40 -25.00 64.45
CA GLU A 358 15.41 -25.67 63.55
C GLU A 358 15.92 -25.89 62.13
N GLY A 359 17.11 -26.50 62.02
CA GLY A 359 17.82 -26.63 60.72
C GLY A 359 17.21 -27.57 59.67
N VAL A 360 16.15 -28.32 59.98
CA VAL A 360 15.63 -29.37 59.07
C VAL A 360 14.30 -28.92 58.39
N ASN A 361 13.57 -28.05 59.01
CA ASN A 361 12.27 -27.61 58.46
C ASN A 361 12.37 -26.38 57.56
N ALA A 362 13.40 -25.56 57.69
CA ALA A 362 13.64 -24.40 56.83
C ALA A 362 14.05 -24.79 55.40
N THR A 363 14.87 -25.81 55.25
CA THR A 363 15.34 -26.29 53.94
C THR A 363 14.20 -26.93 53.13
N LYS A 364 13.26 -27.63 53.76
CA LYS A 364 12.06 -28.17 53.08
C LYS A 364 11.09 -27.09 52.59
N ARG A 365 10.92 -26.01 53.34
CA ARG A 365 10.08 -24.87 52.94
C ARG A 365 10.67 -24.05 51.81
N ILE A 366 11.99 -23.93 51.76
CA ILE A 366 12.71 -23.24 50.65
C ILE A 366 12.59 -24.03 49.36
N VAL A 367 12.74 -25.36 49.39
CA VAL A 367 12.61 -26.21 48.20
C VAL A 367 11.14 -26.24 47.71
N GLN A 368 10.16 -26.23 48.58
CA GLN A 368 8.73 -26.17 48.21
C GLN A 368 8.30 -24.80 47.63
N ALA A 369 8.94 -23.72 48.04
CA ALA A 369 8.69 -22.38 47.48
C ALA A 369 9.36 -22.09 46.16
N LEU A 370 10.36 -22.91 45.77
CA LEU A 370 11.08 -22.79 44.50
C LEU A 370 10.60 -23.79 43.44
N THR A 371 9.75 -24.77 43.81
CA THR A 371 9.22 -25.82 42.89
C THR A 371 7.72 -25.85 42.77
N GLY A 372 6.98 -24.89 43.36
CA GLY A 372 5.51 -24.75 43.29
C GLY A 372 5.05 -23.59 42.41
#